data_d075d0747a1f72c05794911e11bab2cd
#
_entry.id   d075d0747a1f72c05794911e11bab2cd
#
_cell.length_a   1.000
_cell.length_b   1.000
_cell.length_c   1.000
_cell.angle_alpha   90.00
_cell.angle_beta   90.00
_cell.angle_gamma   90.00
#
_symmetry.space_group_name_H-M   'P 1'
#
loop_
_entity.id
_entity.type
_entity.pdbx_description
1 polymer ?
#
loop_
_entity_poly.entity_id
_entity_poly.type
_entity_poly.pdbx_seq_one_letter_code
_entity_poly.pdbx_strand_id
1 'polypeptide(L)'
;MLFRSFKEIKADIGTDVPATGNLTRWAEPGVLLLNATLTVRAHQAGSHQNRGWETFTDAAIRALAEEKENLVFILWGSYAQKKGAFIDRNKHLVLTSAHPSPLSAYNGFFGNKHFSRTNDYLKTHGKTEIAW
;
A
#
# COMPACT_ATOMS: atom_id res chain seq x y z
N MET A 1 -3.19 4.09 -12.07
CA MET A 1 -2.69 3.31 -10.91
C MET A 1 -3.74 2.37 -10.34
N LEU A 2 -4.88 2.89 -9.94
CA LEU A 2 -5.94 2.08 -9.31
C LEU A 2 -6.45 0.95 -10.22
N PHE A 3 -6.63 1.22 -11.50
CA PHE A 3 -7.04 0.21 -12.47
C PHE A 3 -6.09 -1.00 -12.51
N ARG A 4 -4.79 -0.75 -12.48
CA ARG A 4 -3.77 -1.82 -12.47
C ARG A 4 -3.78 -2.60 -11.16
N SER A 5 -4.04 -1.93 -10.05
CA SER A 5 -4.25 -2.59 -8.75
C SER A 5 -5.45 -3.51 -8.79
N PHE A 6 -6.58 -3.07 -9.34
CA PHE A 6 -7.77 -3.90 -9.51
C PHE A 6 -7.51 -5.10 -10.43
N LYS A 7 -6.71 -4.90 -11.49
CA LYS A 7 -6.34 -5.99 -12.40
C LYS A 7 -5.51 -7.07 -11.67
N GLU A 8 -4.59 -6.66 -10.82
CA GLU A 8 -3.82 -7.60 -9.99
C GLU A 8 -4.71 -8.30 -8.96
N ILE A 9 -5.63 -7.60 -8.31
CA ILE A 9 -6.59 -8.21 -7.38
C ILE A 9 -7.40 -9.31 -8.08
N LYS A 10 -7.88 -9.05 -9.28
CA LYS A 10 -8.62 -10.04 -10.06
C LYS A 10 -7.77 -11.27 -10.38
N ALA A 11 -6.53 -11.06 -10.78
CA ALA A 11 -5.60 -12.15 -11.10
C ALA A 11 -5.20 -12.95 -9.84
N ASP A 12 -5.06 -12.28 -8.71
CA ASP A 12 -4.62 -12.88 -7.45
C ASP A 12 -5.74 -13.65 -6.73
N ILE A 13 -6.90 -13.03 -6.55
CA ILE A 13 -7.98 -13.59 -5.73
C ILE A 13 -9.32 -13.72 -6.45
N GLY A 14 -9.40 -13.35 -7.72
CA GLY A 14 -10.58 -13.53 -8.55
C GLY A 14 -11.68 -12.49 -8.36
N THR A 15 -11.50 -11.47 -7.54
CA THR A 15 -12.47 -10.39 -7.36
C THR A 15 -12.62 -9.58 -8.63
N ASP A 16 -13.84 -9.37 -9.10
CA ASP A 16 -14.09 -8.59 -10.30
C ASP A 16 -13.69 -7.13 -10.12
N VAL A 17 -13.27 -6.50 -11.21
CA VAL A 17 -12.93 -5.08 -11.22
C VAL A 17 -14.19 -4.28 -10.90
N PRO A 18 -14.18 -3.46 -9.82
CA PRO A 18 -15.37 -2.69 -9.46
C PRO A 18 -15.64 -1.57 -10.45
N ALA A 19 -16.93 -1.17 -10.52
CA ALA A 19 -17.37 -0.09 -11.40
C ALA A 19 -17.03 1.31 -10.86
N THR A 20 -16.50 1.40 -9.64
CA THR A 20 -16.19 2.67 -8.97
C THR A 20 -14.78 2.67 -8.39
N GLY A 21 -14.17 3.85 -8.30
CA GLY A 21 -12.91 4.06 -7.60
C GLY A 21 -13.06 4.36 -6.10
N ASN A 22 -14.28 4.25 -5.54
CA ASN A 22 -14.50 4.47 -4.11
C ASN A 22 -13.89 3.31 -3.31
N LEU A 23 -12.95 3.62 -2.41
CA LEU A 23 -12.22 2.65 -1.60
C LEU A 23 -12.64 2.63 -0.13
N THR A 24 -13.78 3.22 0.21
CA THR A 24 -14.31 3.23 1.58
C THR A 24 -14.40 1.81 2.15
N ARG A 25 -14.77 0.85 1.31
CA ARG A 25 -14.86 -0.57 1.71
C ARG A 25 -13.52 -1.17 2.17
N TRP A 26 -12.39 -0.57 1.76
CA TRP A 26 -11.07 -0.97 2.24
C TRP A 26 -10.69 -0.19 3.51
N ALA A 27 -11.04 1.09 3.55
CA ALA A 27 -10.69 1.95 4.68
C ALA A 27 -11.39 1.53 5.97
N GLU A 28 -12.67 1.17 5.89
CA GLU A 28 -13.47 0.78 7.06
C GLU A 28 -12.86 -0.39 7.84
N PRO A 29 -12.42 -1.50 7.21
CA PRO A 29 -11.79 -2.60 7.93
C PRO A 29 -10.32 -2.35 8.31
N GLY A 30 -9.73 -1.22 7.94
CA GLY A 30 -8.41 -0.82 8.42
C GLY A 30 -7.29 -0.73 7.38
N VAL A 31 -7.61 -0.60 6.09
CA VAL A 31 -6.60 -0.33 5.06
C VAL A 31 -6.34 1.17 4.99
N LEU A 32 -5.10 1.57 5.28
CA LEU A 32 -4.65 2.95 5.13
C LEU A 32 -3.87 3.10 3.81
N LEU A 33 -4.42 3.90 2.91
CA LEU A 33 -3.74 4.27 1.67
C LEU A 33 -3.02 5.60 1.90
N LEU A 34 -1.70 5.56 1.97
CA LEU A 34 -0.91 6.73 2.35
C LEU A 34 0.05 7.11 1.23
N ASN A 35 -0.06 8.35 0.76
CA ASN A 35 0.96 8.96 -0.08
C ASN A 35 1.97 9.69 0.80
N ALA A 36 3.24 9.71 0.37
CA ALA A 36 4.29 10.43 1.10
C ALA A 36 4.03 11.95 1.11
N THR A 37 3.49 12.46 -0.01
CA THR A 37 3.10 13.87 -0.18
C THR A 37 1.59 13.91 -0.34
N LEU A 38 0.89 14.57 0.57
CA LEU A 38 -0.58 14.48 0.65
C LEU A 38 -1.31 15.58 -0.14
N THR A 39 -0.60 16.59 -0.62
CA THR A 39 -1.19 17.64 -1.45
C THR A 39 -0.34 17.90 -2.68
N VAL A 40 -0.97 18.51 -3.67
CA VAL A 40 -0.32 18.88 -4.92
C VAL A 40 -1.04 20.12 -5.47
N ARG A 41 -0.30 21.01 -6.11
CA ARG A 41 -0.92 22.11 -6.83
C ARG A 41 -1.61 21.57 -8.08
N ALA A 42 -2.79 22.10 -8.41
CA ALA A 42 -3.57 21.64 -9.56
C ALA A 42 -2.72 21.59 -10.83
N HIS A 43 -2.79 20.50 -11.56
CA HIS A 43 -2.07 20.24 -12.80
C HIS A 43 -0.54 20.29 -12.70
N GLN A 44 0.03 20.23 -11.48
CA GLN A 44 1.47 20.29 -11.26
C GLN A 44 1.92 19.11 -10.39
N ALA A 45 2.07 17.94 -11.00
CA ALA A 45 2.49 16.73 -10.32
C ALA A 45 3.80 16.95 -9.54
N GLY A 46 3.83 16.50 -8.30
CA GLY A 46 5.02 16.62 -7.45
C GLY A 46 5.33 18.02 -6.95
N SER A 47 4.45 19.01 -7.17
CA SER A 47 4.71 20.40 -6.80
C SER A 47 4.91 20.65 -5.31
N HIS A 48 4.40 19.77 -4.44
CA HIS A 48 4.55 19.86 -2.99
C HIS A 48 5.55 18.86 -2.42
N GLN A 49 6.33 18.19 -3.25
CA GLN A 49 7.43 17.35 -2.77
C GLN A 49 8.48 18.20 -2.05
N ASN A 50 9.08 17.63 -1.00
CA ASN A 50 10.11 18.30 -0.18
C ASN A 50 9.62 19.62 0.46
N ARG A 51 8.34 19.68 0.80
CA ARG A 51 7.71 20.85 1.42
C ARG A 51 7.20 20.56 2.84
N GLY A 52 7.58 19.42 3.43
CA GLY A 52 7.26 19.07 4.81
C GLY A 52 6.31 17.89 4.99
N TRP A 53 5.54 17.48 3.98
CA TRP A 53 4.66 16.33 4.09
C TRP A 53 5.39 15.05 4.44
N GLU A 54 6.60 14.86 3.90
CA GLU A 54 7.41 13.66 4.11
C GLU A 54 7.75 13.46 5.58
N THR A 55 8.03 14.53 6.32
CA THR A 55 8.27 14.48 7.77
C THR A 55 7.03 13.99 8.51
N PHE A 56 5.85 14.50 8.14
CA PHE A 56 4.59 14.10 8.75
C PHE A 56 4.26 12.63 8.44
N THR A 57 4.36 12.21 7.17
CA THR A 57 4.04 10.83 6.77
C THR A 57 5.05 9.84 7.33
N ASP A 58 6.33 10.21 7.46
CA ASP A 58 7.34 9.38 8.15
C ASP A 58 6.97 9.18 9.62
N ALA A 59 6.56 10.24 10.29
CA ALA A 59 6.15 10.15 11.69
C ALA A 59 4.92 9.25 11.88
N ALA A 60 3.94 9.34 10.97
CA ALA A 60 2.76 8.48 11.00
C ALA A 60 3.11 7.00 10.81
N ILE A 61 3.99 6.68 9.86
CA ILE A 61 4.44 5.31 9.61
C ILE A 61 5.22 4.78 10.81
N ARG A 62 6.10 5.58 11.41
CA ARG A 62 6.86 5.19 12.60
C ARG A 62 5.95 4.91 13.78
N ALA A 63 4.96 5.75 14.03
CA ALA A 63 4.00 5.54 15.12
C ALA A 63 3.27 4.21 14.95
N LEU A 64 2.79 3.91 13.75
CA LEU A 64 2.13 2.62 13.46
C LEU A 64 3.07 1.44 13.67
N ALA A 65 4.30 1.52 13.15
CA ALA A 65 5.26 0.44 13.23
C ALA A 65 5.73 0.18 14.66
N GLU A 66 5.85 1.22 15.49
CA GLU A 66 6.32 1.12 16.87
C GLU A 66 5.21 0.72 17.85
N GLU A 67 4.01 1.29 17.68
CA GLU A 67 2.91 1.12 18.64
C GLU A 67 2.01 -0.08 18.35
N LYS A 68 1.99 -0.57 17.11
CA LYS A 68 1.15 -1.70 16.70
C LYS A 68 1.99 -2.94 16.46
N GLU A 69 1.32 -4.09 16.42
CA GLU A 69 1.94 -5.38 16.10
C GLU A 69 1.16 -6.08 14.99
N ASN A 70 1.86 -6.92 14.23
CA ASN A 70 1.24 -7.76 13.19
C ASN A 70 0.48 -6.95 12.15
N LEU A 71 1.07 -5.82 11.72
CA LEU A 71 0.58 -5.05 10.59
C LEU A 71 1.19 -5.56 9.28
N VAL A 72 0.51 -5.26 8.18
CA VAL A 72 1.04 -5.50 6.84
C VAL A 72 1.37 -4.14 6.21
N PHE A 73 2.61 -3.98 5.82
CA PHE A 73 3.09 -2.80 5.10
C PHE A 73 3.33 -3.20 3.65
N ILE A 74 2.61 -2.56 2.73
CA ILE A 74 2.74 -2.81 1.29
C ILE A 74 3.46 -1.61 0.68
N LEU A 75 4.67 -1.84 0.19
CA LEU A 75 5.58 -0.80 -0.29
C LEU A 75 5.81 -0.97 -1.79
N TRP A 76 5.14 -0.16 -2.58
CA TRP A 76 5.24 -0.20 -4.04
C TRP A 76 6.20 0.87 -4.54
N GLY A 77 7.25 0.41 -5.23
CA GLY A 77 8.28 1.26 -5.79
C GLY A 77 9.44 1.53 -4.82
N SER A 78 10.57 1.96 -5.38
CA SER A 78 11.80 2.16 -4.62
C SER A 78 11.68 3.25 -3.55
N TYR A 79 10.93 4.30 -3.83
CA TYR A 79 10.72 5.40 -2.88
C TYR A 79 10.01 4.91 -1.61
N ALA A 80 8.90 4.18 -1.77
CA ALA A 80 8.17 3.62 -0.64
C ALA A 80 9.03 2.60 0.12
N GLN A 81 9.80 1.80 -0.58
CA GLN A 81 10.69 0.82 0.05
C GLN A 81 11.78 1.47 0.89
N LYS A 82 12.36 2.57 0.43
CA LYS A 82 13.33 3.35 1.21
C LYS A 82 12.68 3.98 2.43
N LYS A 83 11.49 4.53 2.27
CA LYS A 83 10.72 5.15 3.35
C LYS A 83 10.36 4.14 4.45
N GLY A 84 10.07 2.90 4.07
CA GLY A 84 9.73 1.82 5.00
C GLY A 84 10.88 0.94 5.42
N ALA A 85 12.13 1.28 5.11
CA ALA A 85 13.29 0.43 5.40
C ALA A 85 13.52 0.17 6.89
N PHE A 86 13.05 1.06 7.77
CA PHE A 86 13.19 0.93 9.23
C PHE A 86 12.22 -0.07 9.85
N ILE A 87 11.20 -0.54 9.13
CA ILE A 87 10.14 -1.37 9.68
C ILE A 87 10.70 -2.73 10.10
N ASP A 88 10.40 -3.15 11.33
CA ASP A 88 10.83 -4.43 11.88
C ASP A 88 10.04 -5.58 11.23
N ARG A 89 10.70 -6.37 10.43
CA ARG A 89 10.11 -7.50 9.70
C ARG A 89 9.81 -8.70 10.59
N ASN A 90 10.32 -8.73 11.82
CA ASN A 90 9.94 -9.73 12.81
C ASN A 90 8.63 -9.37 13.52
N LYS A 91 8.27 -8.10 13.52
CA LYS A 91 7.06 -7.57 14.15
C LYS A 91 5.90 -7.43 13.15
N HIS A 92 6.21 -7.16 11.90
CA HIS A 92 5.24 -6.89 10.84
C HIS A 92 5.60 -7.64 9.56
N LEU A 93 4.60 -7.84 8.68
CA LEU A 93 4.85 -8.29 7.31
C LEU A 93 5.11 -7.08 6.43
N VAL A 94 6.22 -7.11 5.69
CA VAL A 94 6.54 -6.08 4.70
C VAL A 94 6.57 -6.71 3.32
N LEU A 95 5.69 -6.27 2.44
CA LEU A 95 5.57 -6.73 1.05
C LEU A 95 6.06 -5.63 0.13
N THR A 96 6.94 -5.98 -0.79
CA THR A 96 7.55 -5.02 -1.73
C THR A 96 7.38 -5.47 -3.17
N SER A 97 7.18 -4.53 -4.07
CA SER A 97 7.17 -4.77 -5.51
C SER A 97 7.39 -3.47 -6.27
N ALA A 98 7.50 -3.59 -7.60
CA ALA A 98 7.47 -2.42 -8.47
C ALA A 98 6.15 -1.66 -8.29
N HIS A 99 6.16 -0.38 -8.61
CA HIS A 99 4.98 0.48 -8.55
C HIS A 99 3.99 0.14 -9.68
N PRO A 100 2.66 0.24 -9.45
CA PRO A 100 1.65 -0.04 -10.48
C PRO A 100 1.50 1.07 -11.53
N SER A 101 2.44 1.99 -11.64
CA SER A 101 2.44 3.02 -12.70
C SER A 101 2.65 2.38 -14.08
N PRO A 102 2.24 3.05 -15.19
CA PRO A 102 2.47 2.52 -16.53
C PRO A 102 3.93 2.20 -16.84
N LEU A 103 4.86 2.92 -16.19
CA LEU A 103 6.30 2.77 -16.43
C LEU A 103 6.91 1.54 -15.78
N SER A 104 6.28 0.98 -14.75
CA SER A 104 6.89 -0.08 -13.94
C SER A 104 5.98 -1.28 -13.66
N ALA A 105 4.69 -1.21 -13.96
CA ALA A 105 3.73 -2.26 -13.60
C ALA A 105 4.12 -3.64 -14.15
N TYR A 106 4.65 -3.71 -15.36
CA TYR A 106 5.08 -4.96 -15.98
C TYR A 106 6.46 -5.43 -15.52
N ASN A 107 7.16 -4.64 -14.71
CA ASN A 107 8.48 -4.95 -14.18
C ASN A 107 8.43 -5.49 -12.73
N GLY A 108 7.34 -6.17 -12.37
CA GLY A 108 7.22 -6.85 -11.09
C GLY A 108 6.00 -6.49 -10.24
N PHE A 109 5.16 -5.54 -10.67
CA PHE A 109 3.90 -5.31 -9.96
C PHE A 109 2.88 -6.41 -10.27
N PHE A 110 2.59 -6.66 -11.54
CA PHE A 110 1.68 -7.74 -11.89
C PHE A 110 2.26 -9.08 -11.48
N GLY A 111 1.48 -9.88 -10.77
CA GLY A 111 1.90 -11.15 -10.21
C GLY A 111 2.49 -11.06 -8.80
N ASN A 112 2.46 -9.89 -8.15
CA ASN A 112 3.01 -9.75 -6.80
C ASN A 112 2.19 -10.48 -5.73
N LYS A 113 0.91 -10.73 -5.97
CA LYS A 113 0.00 -11.44 -5.06
C LYS A 113 -0.08 -10.83 -3.66
N HIS A 114 0.12 -9.55 -3.54
CA HIS A 114 0.12 -8.86 -2.25
C HIS A 114 -1.20 -8.97 -1.52
N PHE A 115 -2.30 -9.06 -2.24
CA PHE A 115 -3.65 -9.07 -1.65
C PHE A 115 -3.95 -10.40 -0.96
N SER A 116 -3.66 -11.53 -1.59
CA SER A 116 -3.79 -12.85 -0.96
C SER A 116 -2.76 -13.03 0.17
N ARG A 117 -1.53 -12.58 -0.04
CA ARG A 117 -0.48 -12.67 0.98
C ARG A 117 -0.81 -11.85 2.22
N THR A 118 -1.43 -10.69 2.05
CA THR A 118 -1.93 -9.88 3.16
C THR A 118 -2.97 -10.64 3.97
N ASN A 119 -3.96 -11.22 3.30
CA ASN A 119 -5.02 -11.97 3.96
C ASN A 119 -4.50 -13.22 4.67
N ASP A 120 -3.57 -13.94 4.07
CA ASP A 120 -2.93 -15.09 4.69
C ASP A 120 -2.25 -14.70 6.01
N TYR A 121 -1.51 -13.60 6.00
CA TYR A 121 -0.84 -13.10 7.21
C TYR A 121 -1.84 -12.65 8.28
N LEU A 122 -2.87 -11.89 7.89
CA LEU A 122 -3.91 -11.45 8.82
C LEU A 122 -4.62 -12.62 9.47
N LYS A 123 -4.99 -13.61 8.68
CA LYS A 123 -5.65 -14.83 9.17
C LYS A 123 -4.76 -15.60 10.15
N THR A 124 -3.48 -15.77 9.82
CA THR A 124 -2.51 -16.46 10.67
C THR A 124 -2.35 -15.79 12.04
N HIS A 125 -2.52 -14.46 12.09
CA HIS A 125 -2.40 -13.67 13.32
C HIS A 125 -3.75 -13.35 13.98
N GLY A 126 -4.81 -14.08 13.62
CA GLY A 126 -6.13 -13.93 14.24
C GLY A 126 -6.85 -12.64 13.90
N LYS A 127 -6.47 -11.99 12.80
CA LYS A 127 -7.09 -10.75 12.34
C LYS A 127 -8.06 -11.02 11.18
N THR A 128 -9.02 -10.12 11.00
CA THR A 128 -10.01 -10.22 9.93
C THR A 128 -9.35 -9.97 8.56
N GLU A 129 -9.65 -10.83 7.60
CA GLU A 129 -9.22 -10.65 6.21
C GLU A 129 -9.87 -9.42 5.58
N ILE A 130 -9.19 -8.84 4.59
CA ILE A 130 -9.71 -7.71 3.83
C ILE A 130 -10.49 -8.24 2.62
N ALA A 131 -11.69 -7.71 2.42
CA ALA A 131 -12.50 -7.99 1.23
C ALA A 131 -12.06 -7.05 0.10
N TRP A 132 -11.01 -7.44 -0.59
CA TRP A 132 -10.47 -6.64 -1.70
C TRP A 132 -11.46 -6.59 -2.88
#